data_2018803a6f40393c52d9a882726266bd
#
_entry.id   2018803a6f40393c52d9a882726266bd
#
_cell.length_a   1.000
_cell.length_b   1.000
_cell.length_c   1.000
_cell.angle_alpha   90.00
_cell.angle_beta   90.00
_cell.angle_gamma   90.00
#
_symmetry.space_group_name_H-M   'P 1'
#
loop_
_entity.id
_entity.type
_entity.pdbx_description
1 polymer ?
#
loop_
_entity_poly.entity_id
_entity_poly.type
_entity_poly.pdbx_seq_one_letter_code
_entity_poly.pdbx_strand_id
1 'polypeptide(L)'
;FGEIWSREDKLSLRDRSLITICIFMGKGLVDNSLKYHLINARNNGITKEEMAEIITHAAFYAGWPNAWAVFDLAKEVYADDEQKGNHGGIFGMGEPNVNFAQYFIGNSYLKPLAKTDNIFIANVTFEPKCRNNWHIHKASKNGGQILICVEGEGWYQEEGKEPQSLKVGDVVTIPANVKHWHGAKKDKWFSHLAIEVPGENTSNEWCEKVIDEEYDKL
;
A
#
# COMPACT_ATOMS: atom_id res chain seq x y z
N PHE A 1 -15.88 -27.52 -4.46
CA PHE A 1 -14.60 -26.87 -4.20
C PHE A 1 -14.76 -25.82 -3.09
N GLY A 2 -15.64 -24.83 -3.25
CA GLY A 2 -15.85 -23.76 -2.28
C GLY A 2 -16.24 -24.24 -0.89
N GLU A 3 -17.11 -25.25 -0.78
CA GLU A 3 -17.53 -25.82 0.52
C GLU A 3 -16.35 -26.36 1.36
N ILE A 4 -15.34 -26.97 0.71
CA ILE A 4 -14.15 -27.46 1.42
C ILE A 4 -13.28 -26.30 1.88
N TRP A 5 -13.11 -25.25 1.05
CA TRP A 5 -12.31 -24.10 1.37
C TRP A 5 -12.93 -23.19 2.43
N SER A 6 -14.25 -23.23 2.62
CA SER A 6 -14.95 -22.45 3.65
C SER A 6 -14.92 -23.08 5.07
N ARG A 7 -14.31 -24.26 5.24
CA ARG A 7 -14.19 -24.94 6.55
C ARG A 7 -12.98 -24.42 7.34
N GLU A 8 -12.96 -23.14 7.62
CA GLU A 8 -11.81 -22.49 8.27
C GLU A 8 -11.63 -22.89 9.75
N ASP A 9 -12.72 -23.36 10.39
CA ASP A 9 -12.71 -23.94 11.74
C ASP A 9 -11.94 -25.27 11.83
N LYS A 10 -11.69 -25.94 10.71
CA LYS A 10 -10.96 -27.22 10.64
C LYS A 10 -9.53 -27.04 10.16
N LEU A 11 -9.30 -26.16 9.17
CA LEU A 11 -7.99 -25.90 8.58
C LEU A 11 -8.01 -24.51 7.94
N SER A 12 -7.04 -23.68 8.28
CA SER A 12 -6.96 -22.30 7.80
C SER A 12 -6.83 -22.23 6.26
N LEU A 13 -7.26 -21.11 5.66
CA LEU A 13 -7.03 -20.86 4.23
C LEU A 13 -5.54 -20.84 3.88
N ARG A 14 -4.72 -20.36 4.79
CA ARG A 14 -3.26 -20.34 4.68
C ARG A 14 -2.69 -21.75 4.57
N ASP A 15 -3.07 -22.65 5.47
CA ASP A 15 -2.57 -24.03 5.48
C ASP A 15 -3.10 -24.82 4.28
N ARG A 16 -4.34 -24.60 3.86
CA ARG A 16 -4.89 -25.17 2.63
C ARG A 16 -4.09 -24.75 1.40
N SER A 17 -3.72 -23.48 1.31
CA SER A 17 -2.89 -22.95 0.22
C SER A 17 -1.52 -23.61 0.20
N LEU A 18 -0.85 -23.72 1.35
CA LEU A 18 0.44 -24.39 1.50
C LEU A 18 0.37 -25.85 1.03
N ILE A 19 -0.60 -26.61 1.54
CA ILE A 19 -0.81 -28.02 1.18
C ILE A 19 -1.05 -28.15 -0.33
N THR A 20 -1.89 -27.30 -0.90
CA THR A 20 -2.21 -27.32 -2.33
C THR A 20 -0.96 -27.12 -3.18
N ILE A 21 -0.12 -26.13 -2.87
CA ILE A 21 1.13 -25.87 -3.60
C ILE A 21 2.09 -27.07 -3.50
N CYS A 22 2.25 -27.65 -2.31
CA CYS A 22 3.10 -28.83 -2.13
C CYS A 22 2.61 -30.02 -2.95
N ILE A 23 1.29 -30.25 -3.03
CA ILE A 23 0.69 -31.33 -3.84
C ILE A 23 0.91 -31.07 -5.33
N PHE A 24 0.68 -29.85 -5.83
CA PHE A 24 0.93 -29.48 -7.22
C PHE A 24 2.39 -29.70 -7.60
N MET A 25 3.31 -29.21 -6.76
CA MET A 25 4.74 -29.40 -6.95
C MET A 25 5.12 -30.88 -6.98
N GLY A 26 4.63 -31.69 -6.02
CA GLY A 26 4.90 -33.12 -5.94
C GLY A 26 4.36 -33.92 -7.14
N LYS A 27 3.29 -33.42 -7.77
CA LYS A 27 2.70 -34.01 -9.00
C LYS A 27 3.32 -33.48 -10.29
N GLY A 28 4.21 -32.49 -10.23
CA GLY A 28 4.77 -31.82 -11.41
C GLY A 28 3.74 -31.00 -12.19
N LEU A 29 2.66 -30.53 -11.54
CA LEU A 29 1.63 -29.70 -12.15
C LEU A 29 2.02 -28.23 -12.01
N VAL A 30 2.87 -27.75 -12.91
CA VAL A 30 3.50 -26.42 -12.89
C VAL A 30 3.00 -25.55 -14.04
N ASP A 31 1.71 -25.30 -14.08
CA ASP A 31 1.04 -24.51 -15.12
C ASP A 31 0.29 -23.28 -14.52
N ASN A 32 -0.53 -22.64 -15.34
CA ASN A 32 -1.35 -21.49 -14.90
C ASN A 32 -2.28 -21.81 -13.72
N SER A 33 -2.66 -23.06 -13.52
CA SER A 33 -3.46 -23.48 -12.36
C SER A 33 -2.66 -23.31 -11.07
N LEU A 34 -1.38 -23.70 -11.08
CA LEU A 34 -0.48 -23.47 -9.95
C LEU A 34 -0.26 -21.97 -9.70
N LYS A 35 -0.11 -21.17 -10.76
CA LYS A 35 0.04 -19.71 -10.62
C LYS A 35 -1.16 -19.09 -9.88
N TYR A 36 -2.39 -19.53 -10.19
CA TYR A 36 -3.58 -19.12 -9.45
C TYR A 36 -3.51 -19.49 -7.96
N HIS A 37 -3.04 -20.71 -7.64
CA HIS A 37 -2.88 -21.14 -6.25
C HIS A 37 -1.77 -20.41 -5.51
N LEU A 38 -0.69 -19.99 -6.19
CA LEU A 38 0.35 -19.12 -5.63
C LEU A 38 -0.19 -17.73 -5.29
N ILE A 39 -1.04 -17.15 -6.16
CA ILE A 39 -1.73 -15.87 -5.89
C ILE A 39 -2.62 -16.02 -4.64
N ASN A 40 -3.40 -17.10 -4.55
CA ASN A 40 -4.22 -17.37 -3.38
C ASN A 40 -3.39 -17.56 -2.10
N ALA A 41 -2.24 -18.22 -2.20
CA ALA A 41 -1.32 -18.41 -1.08
C ALA A 41 -0.81 -17.07 -0.53
N ARG A 42 -0.39 -16.17 -1.42
CA ARG A 42 0.00 -14.80 -1.08
C ARG A 42 -1.16 -14.05 -0.40
N ASN A 43 -2.35 -14.07 -0.98
CA ASN A 43 -3.54 -13.41 -0.43
C ASN A 43 -3.97 -13.98 0.93
N ASN A 44 -3.65 -15.25 1.20
CA ASN A 44 -3.91 -15.93 2.46
C ASN A 44 -2.74 -15.80 3.47
N GLY A 45 -1.79 -14.88 3.22
CA GLY A 45 -0.74 -14.50 4.17
C GLY A 45 0.53 -15.36 4.15
N ILE A 46 0.79 -16.12 3.09
CA ILE A 46 2.10 -16.76 2.89
C ILE A 46 3.04 -15.72 2.28
N THR A 47 4.09 -15.33 3.01
CA THR A 47 5.05 -14.34 2.55
C THR A 47 6.00 -14.89 1.47
N LYS A 48 6.75 -13.99 0.83
CA LYS A 48 7.77 -14.36 -0.17
C LYS A 48 8.84 -15.26 0.44
N GLU A 49 9.32 -14.92 1.63
CA GLU A 49 10.34 -15.66 2.37
C GLU A 49 9.83 -17.05 2.78
N GLU A 50 8.60 -17.12 3.28
CA GLU A 50 7.96 -18.40 3.61
C GLU A 50 7.76 -19.26 2.36
N MET A 51 7.34 -18.67 1.23
CA MET A 51 7.19 -19.42 -0.03
C MET A 51 8.52 -19.97 -0.52
N ALA A 52 9.60 -19.20 -0.43
CA ALA A 52 10.95 -19.69 -0.76
C ALA A 52 11.36 -20.88 0.11
N GLU A 53 11.07 -20.82 1.41
CA GLU A 53 11.36 -21.93 2.34
C GLU A 53 10.50 -23.17 2.07
N ILE A 54 9.20 -22.98 1.78
CA ILE A 54 8.29 -24.06 1.40
C ILE A 54 8.79 -24.79 0.14
N ILE A 55 9.19 -24.04 -0.89
CA ILE A 55 9.72 -24.62 -2.14
C ILE A 55 11.03 -25.37 -1.85
N THR A 56 11.92 -24.76 -1.08
CA THR A 56 13.22 -25.37 -0.70
C THR A 56 13.01 -26.68 0.07
N HIS A 57 12.14 -26.66 1.07
CA HIS A 57 11.82 -27.88 1.84
C HIS A 57 11.19 -28.96 0.95
N ALA A 58 10.20 -28.59 0.16
CA ALA A 58 9.48 -29.53 -0.70
C ALA A 58 10.37 -30.10 -1.83
N ALA A 59 11.43 -29.41 -2.24
CA ALA A 59 12.37 -29.87 -3.27
C ALA A 59 13.01 -31.24 -2.95
N PHE A 60 13.25 -31.51 -1.66
CA PHE A 60 13.81 -32.79 -1.21
C PHE A 60 12.84 -33.98 -1.38
N TYR A 61 11.55 -33.71 -1.48
CA TYR A 61 10.50 -34.73 -1.65
C TYR A 61 9.93 -34.78 -3.05
N ALA A 62 9.83 -33.64 -3.74
CA ALA A 62 9.24 -33.49 -5.07
C ALA A 62 10.27 -33.45 -6.22
N GLY A 63 11.55 -33.31 -5.88
CA GLY A 63 12.65 -33.17 -6.82
C GLY A 63 12.90 -31.73 -7.27
N TRP A 64 14.15 -31.39 -7.44
CA TRP A 64 14.62 -30.06 -7.81
C TRP A 64 14.07 -29.51 -9.13
N PRO A 65 13.85 -30.32 -10.20
CA PRO A 65 13.25 -29.78 -11.44
C PRO A 65 11.85 -29.19 -11.20
N ASN A 66 11.01 -29.84 -10.39
CA ASN A 66 9.69 -29.32 -10.03
C ASN A 66 9.82 -28.07 -9.16
N ALA A 67 10.77 -28.07 -8.22
CA ALA A 67 11.03 -26.91 -7.34
C ALA A 67 11.41 -25.68 -8.15
N TRP A 68 12.30 -25.80 -9.12
CA TRP A 68 12.69 -24.68 -9.97
C TRP A 68 11.53 -24.13 -10.79
N ALA A 69 10.68 -24.99 -11.37
CA ALA A 69 9.51 -24.54 -12.11
C ALA A 69 8.50 -23.80 -11.21
N VAL A 70 8.27 -24.28 -9.98
CA VAL A 70 7.42 -23.60 -9.01
C VAL A 70 8.04 -22.28 -8.57
N PHE A 71 9.35 -22.24 -8.34
CA PHE A 71 10.09 -21.04 -7.96
C PHE A 71 9.99 -19.94 -9.05
N ASP A 72 10.08 -20.29 -10.31
CA ASP A 72 9.94 -19.32 -11.42
C ASP A 72 8.53 -18.71 -11.44
N LEU A 73 7.48 -19.52 -11.27
CA LEU A 73 6.12 -19.01 -11.14
C LEU A 73 5.92 -18.16 -9.86
N ALA A 74 6.54 -18.57 -8.75
CA ALA A 74 6.48 -17.83 -7.50
C ALA A 74 7.16 -16.47 -7.63
N LYS A 75 8.32 -16.37 -8.29
CA LYS A 75 8.97 -15.08 -8.59
C LYS A 75 8.04 -14.13 -9.32
N GLU A 76 7.29 -14.60 -10.32
CA GLU A 76 6.32 -13.76 -11.02
C GLU A 76 5.19 -13.28 -10.11
N VAL A 77 4.65 -14.18 -9.27
CA VAL A 77 3.52 -13.87 -8.37
C VAL A 77 3.93 -12.93 -7.25
N TYR A 78 5.15 -13.09 -6.72
CA TYR A 78 5.67 -12.29 -5.62
C TYR A 78 6.56 -11.12 -6.09
N ALA A 79 6.73 -10.92 -7.42
CA ALA A 79 7.45 -9.77 -7.98
C ALA A 79 6.78 -8.44 -7.59
N ASP A 80 5.44 -8.43 -7.54
CA ASP A 80 4.68 -7.24 -7.11
C ASP A 80 4.91 -6.92 -5.62
N ASP A 81 5.30 -7.91 -4.81
CA ASP A 81 5.65 -7.68 -3.40
C ASP A 81 7.02 -7.01 -3.27
N GLU A 82 7.93 -7.17 -4.23
CA GLU A 82 9.16 -6.38 -4.31
C GLU A 82 8.89 -4.93 -4.73
N GLN A 83 7.90 -4.72 -5.60
CA GLN A 83 7.44 -3.37 -5.96
C GLN A 83 6.53 -2.76 -4.90
N LYS A 84 5.76 -3.57 -4.17
CA LYS A 84 5.05 -3.18 -2.94
C LYS A 84 5.95 -3.26 -1.71
N GLY A 85 7.14 -3.86 -1.87
CA GLY A 85 8.05 -4.21 -0.81
C GLY A 85 8.55 -3.00 -0.06
N ASN A 86 8.25 -2.97 1.20
CA ASN A 86 8.83 -2.11 2.23
C ASN A 86 8.60 -0.60 2.07
N HIS A 87 7.52 -0.20 1.34
CA HIS A 87 7.11 1.19 1.28
C HIS A 87 6.47 1.65 2.58
N GLY A 88 6.47 2.96 2.80
CA GLY A 88 6.03 3.58 4.05
C GLY A 88 7.20 3.94 4.97
N GLY A 89 8.44 3.86 4.45
CA GLY A 89 9.66 4.11 5.21
C GLY A 89 9.75 3.21 6.46
N ILE A 90 10.34 3.71 7.53
CA ILE A 90 10.47 2.98 8.80
C ILE A 90 9.13 2.66 9.47
N PHE A 91 8.04 3.29 9.05
CA PHE A 91 6.72 3.08 9.63
C PHE A 91 5.92 1.98 8.92
N GLY A 92 6.32 1.59 7.71
CA GLY A 92 5.63 0.61 6.87
C GLY A 92 4.37 1.16 6.19
N MET A 93 3.94 0.52 5.11
CA MET A 93 2.92 1.02 4.18
C MET A 93 1.50 1.06 4.79
N GLY A 94 1.13 0.07 5.60
CA GLY A 94 -0.23 -0.07 6.11
C GLY A 94 -1.18 -0.78 5.13
N GLU A 95 -2.49 -0.64 5.39
CA GLU A 95 -3.55 -1.29 4.62
C GLU A 95 -4.04 -0.41 3.46
N PRO A 96 -4.64 -1.00 2.40
CA PRO A 96 -5.28 -0.21 1.36
C PRO A 96 -6.27 0.81 1.92
N ASN A 97 -6.17 2.05 1.46
CA ASN A 97 -6.96 3.17 1.96
C ASN A 97 -8.39 3.19 1.38
N VAL A 98 -9.15 2.12 1.59
CA VAL A 98 -10.48 1.92 0.98
C VAL A 98 -11.51 2.95 1.43
N ASN A 99 -11.45 3.42 2.67
CA ASN A 99 -12.43 4.36 3.23
C ASN A 99 -12.36 5.75 2.60
N PHE A 100 -11.20 6.12 2.09
CA PHE A 100 -10.96 7.43 1.45
C PHE A 100 -10.67 7.30 -0.04
N ALA A 101 -10.74 6.09 -0.63
CA ALA A 101 -10.38 5.83 -2.02
C ALA A 101 -11.08 6.77 -3.03
N GLN A 102 -12.32 7.18 -2.75
CA GLN A 102 -13.08 8.11 -3.59
C GLN A 102 -12.44 9.51 -3.70
N TYR A 103 -11.55 9.87 -2.79
CA TYR A 103 -10.84 11.14 -2.75
C TYR A 103 -9.41 11.06 -3.27
N PHE A 104 -9.04 9.92 -3.86
CA PHE A 104 -7.72 9.68 -4.42
C PHE A 104 -7.83 9.25 -5.89
N ILE A 105 -6.82 9.61 -6.67
CA ILE A 105 -6.59 9.10 -8.01
C ILE A 105 -5.41 8.16 -7.91
N GLY A 106 -5.61 6.86 -8.23
CA GLY A 106 -4.62 5.81 -8.00
C GLY A 106 -4.73 5.16 -6.62
N ASN A 107 -3.77 4.30 -6.29
CA ASN A 107 -3.79 3.52 -5.05
C ASN A 107 -3.02 4.23 -3.95
N SER A 108 -3.59 4.23 -2.76
CA SER A 108 -2.96 4.71 -1.54
C SER A 108 -3.17 3.74 -0.39
N TYR A 109 -2.31 3.85 0.61
CA TYR A 109 -2.32 2.99 1.79
C TYR A 109 -2.27 3.86 3.03
N LEU A 110 -2.90 3.40 4.10
CA LEU A 110 -2.99 4.13 5.36
C LEU A 110 -2.58 3.25 6.52
N LYS A 111 -1.64 3.72 7.32
CA LYS A 111 -1.25 3.11 8.59
C LYS A 111 -1.44 4.09 9.73
N PRO A 112 -2.49 3.95 10.56
CA PRO A 112 -2.59 4.71 11.79
C PRO A 112 -1.39 4.41 12.70
N LEU A 113 -0.75 5.44 13.21
CA LEU A 113 0.41 5.33 14.10
C LEU A 113 0.08 5.74 15.53
N ALA A 114 -0.70 6.82 15.67
CA ALA A 114 -1.15 7.29 16.98
C ALA A 114 -2.51 7.95 16.86
N LYS A 115 -3.33 7.73 17.88
CA LYS A 115 -4.64 8.39 18.04
C LYS A 115 -4.87 8.70 19.49
N THR A 116 -5.08 9.97 19.77
CA THR A 116 -5.54 10.48 21.08
C THR A 116 -6.80 11.31 20.89
N ASP A 117 -7.34 11.87 21.94
CA ASP A 117 -8.53 12.75 21.84
C ASP A 117 -8.26 13.99 20.96
N ASN A 118 -6.99 14.42 20.86
CA ASN A 118 -6.62 15.67 20.22
C ASN A 118 -5.63 15.52 19.05
N ILE A 119 -5.04 14.34 18.86
CA ILE A 119 -4.00 14.12 17.84
C ILE A 119 -4.29 12.83 17.10
N PHE A 120 -4.26 12.90 15.77
CA PHE A 120 -4.20 11.76 14.89
C PHE A 120 -2.95 11.84 14.02
N ILE A 121 -2.18 10.74 13.99
CA ILE A 121 -1.00 10.58 13.15
C ILE A 121 -1.16 9.30 12.34
N ALA A 122 -1.02 9.42 11.03
CA ALA A 122 -0.99 8.28 10.13
C ALA A 122 0.18 8.38 9.15
N ASN A 123 0.72 7.23 8.76
CA ASN A 123 1.57 7.14 7.58
C ASN A 123 0.69 6.90 6.37
N VAL A 124 0.76 7.79 5.39
CA VAL A 124 0.02 7.70 4.12
C VAL A 124 1.02 7.43 3.02
N THR A 125 0.84 6.30 2.32
CA THR A 125 1.70 5.87 1.22
C THR A 125 0.94 5.93 -0.09
N PHE A 126 1.57 6.50 -1.11
CA PHE A 126 1.03 6.70 -2.45
C PHE A 126 1.85 5.89 -3.45
N GLU A 127 1.19 5.11 -4.29
CA GLU A 127 1.82 4.53 -5.48
C GLU A 127 2.23 5.64 -6.47
N PRO A 128 3.16 5.34 -7.41
CA PRO A 128 3.48 6.27 -8.49
C PRO A 128 2.21 6.80 -9.17
N LYS A 129 2.16 8.11 -9.43
CA LYS A 129 1.01 8.88 -9.97
C LYS A 129 -0.17 9.04 -9.01
N CYS A 130 -0.21 8.34 -7.89
CA CYS A 130 -1.31 8.51 -6.93
C CYS A 130 -1.25 9.89 -6.27
N ARG A 131 -2.42 10.52 -6.18
CA ARG A 131 -2.60 11.83 -5.53
C ARG A 131 -3.99 11.95 -4.93
N ASN A 132 -4.12 12.76 -3.90
CA ASN A 132 -5.44 13.08 -3.38
C ASN A 132 -6.09 14.23 -4.16
N ASN A 133 -7.39 14.40 -3.97
CA ASN A 133 -8.13 15.55 -4.45
C ASN A 133 -7.66 16.82 -3.74
N TRP A 134 -7.95 17.98 -4.32
CA TRP A 134 -7.94 19.23 -3.58
C TRP A 134 -8.78 19.09 -2.33
N HIS A 135 -8.29 19.60 -1.20
CA HIS A 135 -9.01 19.53 0.07
C HIS A 135 -8.58 20.64 1.03
N ILE A 136 -9.36 20.80 2.09
CA ILE A 136 -9.18 21.85 3.09
C ILE A 136 -9.34 21.23 4.48
N HIS A 137 -8.36 21.40 5.34
CA HIS A 137 -8.49 21.17 6.78
C HIS A 137 -9.09 22.41 7.43
N LYS A 138 -10.40 22.42 7.63
CA LYS A 138 -11.11 23.55 8.22
C LYS A 138 -10.93 23.61 9.72
N ALA A 139 -10.77 24.82 10.25
CA ALA A 139 -10.89 25.11 11.68
C ALA A 139 -11.26 26.57 11.89
N SER A 140 -11.94 26.86 13.00
CA SER A 140 -12.24 28.25 13.41
C SER A 140 -11.07 28.90 14.14
N LYS A 141 -10.19 28.08 14.74
CA LYS A 141 -8.96 28.51 15.42
C LYS A 141 -7.96 27.38 15.47
N ASN A 142 -6.66 27.67 15.28
CA ASN A 142 -5.61 26.66 15.14
C ASN A 142 -5.92 25.65 14.01
N GLY A 143 -5.55 24.39 14.16
CA GLY A 143 -5.86 23.35 13.15
C GLY A 143 -4.89 23.36 11.98
N GLY A 144 -5.26 22.65 10.92
CA GLY A 144 -4.43 22.40 9.76
C GLY A 144 -3.73 21.04 9.82
N GLN A 145 -2.70 20.86 9.01
CA GLN A 145 -1.99 19.60 8.90
C GLN A 145 -0.48 19.81 8.80
N ILE A 146 0.30 18.87 9.33
CA ILE A 146 1.73 18.80 9.08
C ILE A 146 2.02 17.53 8.31
N LEU A 147 2.79 17.65 7.22
CA LEU A 147 3.33 16.53 6.45
C LEU A 147 4.82 16.41 6.72
N ILE A 148 5.28 15.18 6.97
CA ILE A 148 6.71 14.86 7.06
C ILE A 148 6.99 13.74 6.06
N CYS A 149 7.76 14.03 5.00
CA CYS A 149 8.12 13.03 4.02
C CYS A 149 9.08 12.00 4.64
N VAL A 150 8.70 10.72 4.61
CA VAL A 150 9.47 9.62 5.22
C VAL A 150 9.99 8.61 4.20
N GLU A 151 9.50 8.66 2.95
CA GLU A 151 9.99 7.84 1.85
C GLU A 151 9.65 8.45 0.50
N GLY A 152 10.55 8.23 -0.47
CA GLY A 152 10.35 8.54 -1.87
C GLY A 152 10.26 10.02 -2.18
N GLU A 153 9.52 10.36 -3.23
CA GLU A 153 9.35 11.74 -3.69
C GLU A 153 7.90 12.02 -4.08
N GLY A 154 7.43 13.19 -3.71
CA GLY A 154 6.06 13.64 -3.98
C GLY A 154 5.95 15.10 -4.35
N TRP A 155 4.72 15.53 -4.46
CA TRP A 155 4.31 16.91 -4.71
C TRP A 155 3.39 17.39 -3.60
N TYR A 156 3.49 18.66 -3.29
CA TYR A 156 2.53 19.45 -2.51
C TYR A 156 2.23 20.73 -3.25
N GLN A 157 0.96 21.15 -3.26
CA GLN A 157 0.58 22.43 -3.86
C GLN A 157 -0.57 23.06 -3.10
N GLU A 158 -0.44 24.34 -2.79
CA GLU A 158 -1.54 25.20 -2.36
C GLU A 158 -2.22 25.85 -3.57
N GLU A 159 -3.52 26.10 -3.47
CA GLU A 159 -4.26 26.80 -4.53
C GLU A 159 -3.62 28.16 -4.84
N GLY A 160 -3.39 28.39 -6.14
CA GLY A 160 -2.76 29.63 -6.63
C GLY A 160 -1.25 29.74 -6.43
N LYS A 161 -0.57 28.67 -5.95
CA LYS A 161 0.88 28.61 -5.83
C LYS A 161 1.49 27.56 -6.76
N GLU A 162 2.79 27.70 -7.02
CA GLU A 162 3.54 26.68 -7.77
C GLU A 162 3.68 25.38 -6.94
N PRO A 163 3.66 24.21 -7.59
CA PRO A 163 3.89 22.94 -6.93
C PRO A 163 5.28 22.85 -6.30
N GLN A 164 5.33 22.37 -5.08
CA GLN A 164 6.57 22.10 -4.33
C GLN A 164 6.90 20.62 -4.40
N SER A 165 8.10 20.29 -4.88
CA SER A 165 8.64 18.93 -4.80
C SER A 165 9.02 18.59 -3.36
N LEU A 166 8.64 17.39 -2.92
CA LEU A 166 8.94 16.85 -1.59
C LEU A 166 9.87 15.63 -1.71
N LYS A 167 10.79 15.52 -0.78
CA LYS A 167 11.70 14.39 -0.60
C LYS A 167 11.85 14.05 0.88
N VAL A 168 12.44 12.92 1.18
CA VAL A 168 12.64 12.45 2.56
C VAL A 168 13.31 13.53 3.43
N GLY A 169 12.69 13.79 4.57
CA GLY A 169 13.09 14.80 5.54
C GLY A 169 12.43 16.17 5.36
N ASP A 170 11.75 16.41 4.24
CA ASP A 170 10.99 17.65 4.05
C ASP A 170 9.76 17.67 4.96
N VAL A 171 9.48 18.85 5.50
CA VAL A 171 8.35 19.14 6.38
C VAL A 171 7.52 20.26 5.78
N VAL A 172 6.21 20.04 5.64
CA VAL A 172 5.25 21.05 5.20
C VAL A 172 4.28 21.31 6.33
N THR A 173 4.15 22.57 6.74
CA THR A 173 3.10 23.01 7.65
C THR A 173 1.99 23.69 6.86
N ILE A 174 0.83 23.08 6.87
CA ILE A 174 -0.37 23.51 6.14
C ILE A 174 -1.31 24.18 7.15
N PRO A 175 -1.50 25.50 7.08
CA PRO A 175 -2.44 26.19 7.96
C PRO A 175 -3.88 25.71 7.72
N ALA A 176 -4.71 25.83 8.75
CA ALA A 176 -6.15 25.60 8.58
C ALA A 176 -6.72 26.52 7.48
N ASN A 177 -7.73 26.02 6.80
CA ASN A 177 -8.48 26.70 5.74
C ASN A 177 -7.68 26.95 4.45
N VAL A 178 -6.50 26.40 4.29
CA VAL A 178 -5.74 26.42 3.04
C VAL A 178 -6.15 25.25 2.15
N LYS A 179 -6.60 25.54 0.93
CA LYS A 179 -6.90 24.53 -0.08
C LYS A 179 -5.62 24.04 -0.72
N HIS A 180 -5.41 22.72 -0.71
CA HIS A 180 -4.18 22.11 -1.16
C HIS A 180 -4.42 20.68 -1.63
N TRP A 181 -3.41 20.11 -2.27
CA TRP A 181 -3.30 18.68 -2.56
C TRP A 181 -1.86 18.21 -2.39
N HIS A 182 -1.67 16.90 -2.26
CA HIS A 182 -0.37 16.24 -2.28
C HIS A 182 -0.49 14.83 -2.89
N GLY A 183 0.64 14.30 -3.34
CA GLY A 183 0.70 12.98 -3.97
C GLY A 183 2.09 12.59 -4.40
N ALA A 184 2.23 11.37 -4.91
CA ALA A 184 3.48 10.84 -5.43
C ALA A 184 3.88 11.52 -6.75
N LYS A 185 5.17 11.45 -7.14
CA LYS A 185 5.61 11.74 -8.50
C LYS A 185 5.22 10.61 -9.46
N LYS A 186 5.35 10.84 -10.77
CA LYS A 186 4.90 9.92 -11.82
C LYS A 186 5.54 8.53 -11.76
N ASP A 187 6.78 8.45 -11.31
CA ASP A 187 7.61 7.26 -11.31
C ASP A 187 8.18 6.89 -9.93
N LYS A 188 7.70 7.57 -8.88
CA LYS A 188 8.19 7.39 -7.50
C LYS A 188 7.05 7.05 -6.56
N TRP A 189 7.31 6.18 -5.64
CA TRP A 189 6.51 6.04 -4.43
C TRP A 189 6.71 7.27 -3.55
N PHE A 190 5.74 7.56 -2.73
CA PHE A 190 5.79 8.68 -1.80
C PHE A 190 5.08 8.29 -0.50
N SER A 191 5.75 8.45 0.61
CA SER A 191 5.13 8.25 1.93
C SER A 191 5.42 9.43 2.83
N HIS A 192 4.40 9.86 3.53
CA HIS A 192 4.53 10.93 4.52
C HIS A 192 3.71 10.64 5.77
N LEU A 193 4.16 11.16 6.89
CA LEU A 193 3.32 11.29 8.07
C LEU A 193 2.32 12.42 7.85
N ALA A 194 1.05 12.11 8.02
CA ALA A 194 -0.02 13.08 8.11
C ALA A 194 -0.35 13.29 9.59
N ILE A 195 -0.14 14.51 10.08
CA ILE A 195 -0.36 14.89 11.47
C ILE A 195 -1.46 15.93 11.48
N GLU A 196 -2.64 15.57 12.00
CA GLU A 196 -3.74 16.52 12.19
C GLU A 196 -3.40 17.44 13.35
N VAL A 197 -3.33 18.74 13.08
CA VAL A 197 -3.05 19.75 14.10
C VAL A 197 -4.33 20.03 14.89
N PRO A 198 -4.29 19.99 16.23
CA PRO A 198 -5.46 20.30 17.04
C PRO A 198 -6.02 21.71 16.80
N GLY A 199 -7.34 21.79 16.65
CA GLY A 199 -8.03 23.06 16.41
C GLY A 199 -9.47 23.03 16.92
N GLU A 200 -10.14 24.20 16.88
CA GLU A 200 -11.54 24.33 17.23
C GLU A 200 -12.45 24.18 16.01
N ASN A 201 -13.54 23.43 16.13
CA ASN A 201 -14.51 23.17 15.05
C ASN A 201 -13.85 22.61 13.77
N THR A 202 -12.97 21.62 13.93
CA THR A 202 -12.22 21.02 12.81
C THR A 202 -13.11 20.15 11.95
N SER A 203 -12.90 20.21 10.64
CA SER A 203 -13.51 19.31 9.65
C SER A 203 -12.67 19.26 8.38
N ASN A 204 -12.80 18.18 7.60
CA ASN A 204 -12.16 18.07 6.30
C ASN A 204 -13.19 18.29 5.19
N GLU A 205 -12.89 19.20 4.28
CA GLU A 205 -13.67 19.41 3.05
C GLU A 205 -12.89 18.88 1.85
N TRP A 206 -13.47 17.91 1.17
CA TRP A 206 -12.95 17.37 -0.07
C TRP A 206 -13.52 18.16 -1.25
N CYS A 207 -12.62 18.61 -2.12
CA CYS A 207 -12.92 19.43 -3.28
C CYS A 207 -12.74 18.60 -4.57
N GLU A 208 -12.52 19.29 -5.68
CA GLU A 208 -12.35 18.71 -7.01
C GLU A 208 -11.07 17.87 -7.13
N LYS A 209 -11.02 17.03 -8.16
CA LYS A 209 -9.85 16.22 -8.49
C LYS A 209 -8.73 17.10 -9.08
N VAL A 210 -7.50 16.74 -8.78
CA VAL A 210 -6.33 17.22 -9.53
C VAL A 210 -6.33 16.49 -10.88
N ILE A 211 -6.64 17.18 -11.95
CA ILE A 211 -6.78 16.61 -13.29
C ILE A 211 -5.43 16.18 -13.87
N ASP A 212 -5.46 15.17 -14.75
CA ASP A 212 -4.24 14.62 -15.35
C ASP A 212 -3.47 15.66 -16.15
N GLU A 213 -4.18 16.58 -16.86
CA GLU A 213 -3.59 17.63 -17.67
C GLU A 213 -2.74 18.64 -16.85
N GLU A 214 -3.06 18.82 -15.58
CA GLU A 214 -2.27 19.68 -14.66
C GLU A 214 -1.14 18.87 -14.02
N TYR A 215 -1.45 17.69 -13.53
CA TYR A 215 -0.48 16.81 -12.90
C TYR A 215 0.61 16.37 -13.88
N ASP A 216 0.30 16.12 -15.14
CA ASP A 216 1.26 15.67 -16.16
C ASP A 216 2.26 16.75 -16.62
N LYS A 217 2.11 17.97 -16.17
CA LYS A 217 3.09 19.05 -16.40
C LYS A 217 4.24 19.08 -15.38
N LEU A 218 4.11 18.27 -14.28
CA LEU A 218 5.04 18.27 -13.13
C LEU A 218 6.23 17.33 -13.31
#